data_db3cecb514fd7ae0195195bfab111b93
#
_entry.id   db3cecb514fd7ae0195195bfab111b93
#
_cell.length_a   1.000
_cell.length_b   1.000
_cell.length_c   1.000
_cell.angle_alpha   90.00
_cell.angle_beta   90.00
_cell.angle_gamma   90.00
#
_symmetry.space_group_name_H-M   'P 1'
#
loop_
_entity.id
_entity.type
_entity.pdbx_description
1 polymer ?
#
loop_
_entity_poly.entity_id
_entity_poly.type
_entity_poly.pdbx_seq_one_letter_code
_entity_poly.pdbx_strand_id
1 'polypeptide(L)'
;MILQDIRAGKGVCFIDPHDTVEKILEYIPPERAEDVIYFDPFDTERPMGLNMIEAHTEEQKHFVSSSIINLMYKLYDPHKTGIIGPRFEHAIRNAMLTVMSEPGATFIEVVRVLTDAKFVQELLPKIQDPMVKRYWTDQIAQTSDFHKSEVLDYIVSKFGRFITDKMMRNIIGQSESAFDFRQVMDDGKILLINLAKGRIGEENSAFLGLILIPKILIAAMSRQDIPEAERRDFNLYVDEFQNFATPDFATILSEARKYHLNLIVANQFIGQIDEEVKNAVFGNVGTLASFRVGVQDANFLQHEFSPTFSESDLTNVERYHTFVKTIVDNEPMPPFSMDLTRDIDAERKLANPKLAEMIKKLSRLKYGKDKNILEVEIGKRARL
;
A
#
# COMPACT_ATOMS: atom_id res chain seq x y z
N MET A 1 0.09 20.17 -5.14
CA MET A 1 0.98 19.18 -5.73
C MET A 1 0.19 18.16 -6.55
N ILE A 2 -0.65 17.26 -5.97
CA ILE A 2 -1.39 16.20 -6.72
C ILE A 2 -2.09 16.77 -7.97
N LEU A 3 -2.92 17.79 -7.83
CA LEU A 3 -3.64 18.41 -8.97
C LEU A 3 -2.71 19.07 -10.00
N GLN A 4 -1.54 19.57 -9.57
CA GLN A 4 -0.54 20.12 -10.50
C GLN A 4 0.07 19.02 -11.35
N ASP A 5 0.42 17.88 -10.74
CA ASP A 5 0.96 16.73 -11.48
C ASP A 5 -0.07 16.12 -12.44
N ILE A 6 -1.34 16.02 -12.00
CA ILE A 6 -2.44 15.55 -12.85
C ILE A 6 -2.61 16.46 -14.07
N ARG A 7 -2.63 17.79 -13.87
CA ARG A 7 -2.74 18.79 -14.94
C ARG A 7 -1.52 18.82 -15.86
N ALA A 8 -0.34 18.51 -15.32
CA ALA A 8 0.89 18.35 -16.10
C ALA A 8 0.95 17.02 -16.90
N GLY A 9 -0.10 16.20 -16.85
CA GLY A 9 -0.16 14.94 -17.58
C GLY A 9 0.63 13.80 -16.93
N LYS A 10 1.12 13.95 -15.70
CA LYS A 10 1.88 12.92 -15.00
C LYS A 10 0.98 11.81 -14.47
N GLY A 11 1.55 10.62 -14.30
CA GLY A 11 0.93 9.53 -13.57
C GLY A 11 0.96 9.79 -12.06
N VAL A 12 -0.13 9.48 -11.37
CA VAL A 12 -0.29 9.74 -9.93
C VAL A 12 -0.96 8.56 -9.25
N CYS A 13 -0.44 8.15 -8.10
CA CYS A 13 -1.16 7.35 -7.12
C CYS A 13 -1.31 8.16 -5.83
N PHE A 14 -2.51 8.21 -5.27
CA PHE A 14 -2.74 8.84 -3.97
C PHE A 14 -3.44 7.88 -3.03
N ILE A 15 -2.80 7.58 -1.89
CA ILE A 15 -3.34 6.75 -0.81
C ILE A 15 -3.82 7.68 0.31
N ASP A 16 -5.12 7.70 0.54
CA ASP A 16 -5.80 8.66 1.42
C ASP A 16 -6.61 7.97 2.54
N PRO A 17 -6.21 8.12 3.80
CA PRO A 17 -6.97 7.61 4.93
C PRO A 17 -8.06 8.56 5.46
N HIS A 18 -8.30 9.72 4.79
CA HIS A 18 -9.14 10.82 5.30
C HIS A 18 -10.31 11.24 4.41
N ASP A 19 -10.60 10.52 3.30
CA ASP A 19 -11.67 10.86 2.34
C ASP A 19 -11.44 12.17 1.54
N THR A 20 -10.19 12.63 1.44
CA THR A 20 -9.81 13.83 0.69
C THR A 20 -9.87 13.60 -0.82
N VAL A 21 -9.74 12.33 -1.25
CA VAL A 21 -9.84 11.90 -2.65
C VAL A 21 -11.13 12.40 -3.31
N GLU A 22 -12.24 12.42 -2.57
CA GLU A 22 -13.55 12.90 -3.06
C GLU A 22 -13.45 14.35 -3.59
N LYS A 23 -12.69 15.20 -2.90
CA LYS A 23 -12.46 16.58 -3.34
C LYS A 23 -11.54 16.66 -4.55
N ILE A 24 -10.53 15.78 -4.64
CA ILE A 24 -9.61 15.75 -5.79
C ILE A 24 -10.37 15.40 -7.07
N LEU A 25 -11.31 14.47 -7.01
CA LEU A 25 -12.13 14.06 -8.16
C LEU A 25 -12.88 15.24 -8.82
N GLU A 26 -13.31 16.22 -8.04
CA GLU A 26 -14.01 17.40 -8.57
C GLU A 26 -13.13 18.31 -9.45
N TYR A 27 -11.81 18.18 -9.34
CA TYR A 27 -10.83 19.02 -10.05
C TYR A 27 -10.04 18.27 -11.13
N ILE A 28 -10.41 17.03 -11.43
CA ILE A 28 -9.80 16.27 -12.52
C ILE A 28 -10.13 16.94 -13.86
N PRO A 29 -9.13 17.20 -14.72
CA PRO A 29 -9.40 17.70 -16.07
C PRO A 29 -10.26 16.69 -16.87
N PRO A 30 -11.25 17.16 -17.65
CA PRO A 30 -12.14 16.27 -18.43
C PRO A 30 -11.39 15.30 -19.34
N GLU A 31 -10.28 15.72 -19.94
CA GLU A 31 -9.41 14.95 -20.81
C GLU A 31 -8.66 13.81 -20.08
N ARG A 32 -8.59 13.87 -18.75
CA ARG A 32 -7.98 12.84 -17.90
C ARG A 32 -9.01 11.95 -17.21
N ALA A 33 -10.31 12.15 -17.44
CA ALA A 33 -11.37 11.43 -16.75
C ALA A 33 -11.31 9.90 -16.96
N GLU A 34 -10.95 9.43 -18.16
CA GLU A 34 -10.81 8.00 -18.48
C GLU A 34 -9.53 7.37 -17.93
N ASP A 35 -8.58 8.20 -17.48
CA ASP A 35 -7.34 7.74 -16.86
C ASP A 35 -7.52 7.42 -15.37
N VAL A 36 -8.64 7.83 -14.77
CA VAL A 36 -8.85 7.68 -13.33
C VAL A 36 -9.31 6.27 -12.96
N ILE A 37 -8.59 5.69 -12.03
CA ILE A 37 -8.97 4.49 -11.29
C ILE A 37 -9.29 4.94 -9.87
N TYR A 38 -10.56 4.87 -9.49
CA TYR A 38 -11.02 5.21 -8.14
C TYR A 38 -11.28 3.94 -7.35
N PHE A 39 -10.31 3.55 -6.52
CA PHE A 39 -10.41 2.40 -5.64
C PHE A 39 -11.11 2.81 -4.34
N ASP A 40 -12.38 2.39 -4.19
CA ASP A 40 -13.19 2.62 -3.00
C ASP A 40 -13.64 1.28 -2.40
N PRO A 41 -12.99 0.81 -1.32
CA PRO A 41 -13.39 -0.42 -0.63
C PRO A 41 -14.84 -0.41 -0.12
N PHE A 42 -15.40 0.78 0.10
CA PHE A 42 -16.78 0.93 0.58
C PHE A 42 -17.84 0.62 -0.50
N ASP A 43 -17.48 0.54 -1.78
CA ASP A 43 -18.38 0.05 -2.83
C ASP A 43 -18.58 -1.47 -2.74
N THR A 44 -19.48 -1.89 -1.88
CA THR A 44 -19.78 -3.31 -1.65
C THR A 44 -20.60 -3.96 -2.77
N GLU A 45 -21.20 -3.17 -3.66
CA GLU A 45 -22.00 -3.69 -4.78
C GLU A 45 -21.13 -4.10 -5.98
N ARG A 46 -20.03 -3.39 -6.19
CA ARG A 46 -19.06 -3.70 -7.25
C ARG A 46 -17.62 -3.56 -6.72
N PRO A 47 -17.20 -4.40 -5.77
CA PRO A 47 -15.86 -4.31 -5.21
C PRO A 47 -14.77 -4.54 -6.26
N MET A 48 -13.72 -3.73 -6.19
CA MET A 48 -12.51 -3.92 -6.96
C MET A 48 -11.60 -4.94 -6.29
N GLY A 49 -11.08 -5.90 -7.06
CA GLY A 49 -10.19 -6.93 -6.56
C GLY A 49 -8.80 -6.40 -6.23
N LEU A 50 -8.24 -6.94 -5.16
CA LEU A 50 -6.84 -6.75 -4.77
C LEU A 50 -6.29 -8.10 -4.30
N ASN A 51 -5.77 -8.89 -5.22
CA ASN A 51 -5.15 -10.17 -4.87
C ASN A 51 -3.79 -9.90 -4.21
N MET A 52 -3.74 -10.07 -2.89
CA MET A 52 -2.56 -9.74 -2.10
C MET A 52 -1.38 -10.69 -2.28
N ILE A 53 -1.60 -11.91 -2.82
CA ILE A 53 -0.55 -12.90 -3.09
C ILE A 53 -0.23 -13.05 -4.60
N GLU A 54 -0.76 -12.18 -5.44
CA GLU A 54 -0.48 -12.17 -6.86
C GLU A 54 1.01 -11.90 -7.13
N ALA A 55 1.66 -12.85 -7.81
CA ALA A 55 3.08 -12.81 -8.16
C ALA A 55 3.31 -13.56 -9.46
N HIS A 56 4.18 -13.03 -10.34
CA HIS A 56 4.44 -13.56 -11.67
C HIS A 56 5.82 -14.23 -11.82
N THR A 57 6.73 -13.98 -10.87
CA THR A 57 8.07 -14.60 -10.83
C THR A 57 8.37 -15.17 -9.45
N GLU A 58 9.35 -16.06 -9.35
CA GLU A 58 9.75 -16.63 -8.04
C GLU A 58 10.25 -15.55 -7.09
N GLU A 59 11.01 -14.56 -7.58
CA GLU A 59 11.48 -13.44 -6.78
C GLU A 59 10.28 -12.64 -6.21
N GLN A 60 9.25 -12.41 -7.03
CA GLN A 60 8.02 -11.74 -6.58
C GLN A 60 7.28 -12.55 -5.53
N LYS A 61 7.22 -13.89 -5.64
CA LYS A 61 6.60 -14.75 -4.61
C LYS A 61 7.28 -14.59 -3.26
N HIS A 62 8.62 -14.60 -3.25
CA HIS A 62 9.40 -14.40 -2.04
C HIS A 62 9.22 -13.00 -1.45
N PHE A 63 9.22 -11.96 -2.30
CA PHE A 63 8.99 -10.59 -1.86
C PHE A 63 7.58 -10.41 -1.26
N VAL A 64 6.54 -10.86 -1.96
CA VAL A 64 5.15 -10.80 -1.49
C VAL A 64 5.01 -11.54 -0.15
N SER A 65 5.62 -12.72 -0.03
CA SER A 65 5.58 -13.50 1.22
C SER A 65 6.23 -12.73 2.38
N SER A 66 7.36 -12.08 2.14
CA SER A 66 8.04 -11.25 3.15
C SER A 66 7.22 -10.02 3.52
N SER A 67 6.63 -9.35 2.54
CA SER A 67 5.79 -8.17 2.76
C SER A 67 4.54 -8.49 3.59
N ILE A 68 3.90 -9.65 3.36
CA ILE A 68 2.76 -10.10 4.17
C ILE A 68 3.20 -10.42 5.61
N ILE A 69 4.38 -11.01 5.81
CA ILE A 69 4.93 -11.23 7.15
C ILE A 69 5.19 -9.88 7.84
N ASN A 70 5.80 -8.91 7.16
CA ASN A 70 6.03 -7.57 7.70
C ASN A 70 4.72 -6.83 8.03
N LEU A 71 3.68 -7.01 7.19
CA LEU A 71 2.33 -6.54 7.48
C LEU A 71 1.81 -7.12 8.81
N MET A 72 2.02 -8.42 9.06
CA MET A 72 1.59 -9.06 10.30
C MET A 72 2.35 -8.52 11.51
N TYR A 73 3.66 -8.29 11.39
CA TYR A 73 4.42 -7.60 12.43
C TYR A 73 3.84 -6.21 12.72
N LYS A 74 3.60 -5.40 11.68
CA LYS A 74 3.08 -4.03 11.84
C LYS A 74 1.72 -4.01 12.53
N LEU A 75 0.82 -4.95 12.22
CA LEU A 75 -0.52 -4.98 12.79
C LEU A 75 -0.58 -5.60 14.19
N TYR A 76 0.24 -6.61 14.49
CA TYR A 76 0.06 -7.43 15.69
C TYR A 76 1.26 -7.49 16.62
N ASP A 77 2.45 -7.14 16.14
CA ASP A 77 3.68 -7.17 16.95
C ASP A 77 4.69 -6.10 16.49
N PRO A 78 4.29 -4.80 16.48
CA PRO A 78 5.14 -3.71 15.98
C PRO A 78 6.45 -3.57 16.75
N HIS A 79 6.47 -3.99 18.02
CA HIS A 79 7.66 -3.93 18.88
C HIS A 79 8.45 -5.24 18.94
N LYS A 80 8.11 -6.23 18.10
CA LYS A 80 8.76 -7.56 18.04
C LYS A 80 8.86 -8.24 19.40
N THR A 81 7.76 -8.24 20.14
CA THR A 81 7.67 -8.82 21.51
C THR A 81 7.57 -10.35 21.52
N GLY A 82 7.51 -10.97 20.32
CA GLY A 82 7.44 -12.42 20.15
C GLY A 82 6.02 -12.95 19.89
N ILE A 83 5.04 -12.05 19.74
CA ILE A 83 3.69 -12.41 19.29
C ILE A 83 3.74 -13.00 17.88
N ILE A 84 4.49 -12.35 16.97
CA ILE A 84 4.85 -12.89 15.67
C ILE A 84 6.30 -13.38 15.78
N GLY A 85 6.55 -14.68 15.54
CA GLY A 85 7.87 -15.26 15.74
C GLY A 85 8.25 -16.22 14.59
N PRO A 86 9.47 -16.81 14.65
CA PRO A 86 10.01 -17.63 13.56
C PRO A 86 9.11 -18.79 13.11
N ARG A 87 8.37 -19.40 14.05
CA ARG A 87 7.42 -20.49 13.72
C ARG A 87 6.24 -19.97 12.90
N PHE A 88 5.70 -18.81 13.26
CA PHE A 88 4.65 -18.13 12.50
C PHE A 88 5.14 -17.79 11.10
N GLU A 89 6.30 -17.14 10.98
CA GLU A 89 6.89 -16.77 9.69
C GLU A 89 7.11 -17.98 8.80
N HIS A 90 7.69 -19.07 9.36
CA HIS A 90 7.95 -20.29 8.62
C HIS A 90 6.67 -20.94 8.10
N ALA A 91 5.65 -21.03 8.94
CA ALA A 91 4.37 -21.64 8.57
C ALA A 91 3.63 -20.83 7.50
N ILE A 92 3.51 -19.51 7.68
CA ILE A 92 2.78 -18.64 6.73
C ILE A 92 3.52 -18.53 5.38
N ARG A 93 4.86 -18.47 5.39
CA ARG A 93 5.68 -18.47 4.17
C ARG A 93 5.48 -19.72 3.36
N ASN A 94 5.57 -20.91 3.99
CA ASN A 94 5.34 -22.17 3.29
C ASN A 94 3.89 -22.30 2.80
N ALA A 95 2.91 -21.84 3.57
CA ALA A 95 1.51 -21.82 3.15
C ALA A 95 1.30 -20.94 1.91
N MET A 96 1.86 -19.73 1.90
CA MET A 96 1.78 -18.83 0.75
C MET A 96 2.46 -19.42 -0.49
N LEU A 97 3.69 -19.89 -0.39
CA LEU A 97 4.41 -20.49 -1.52
C LEU A 97 3.69 -21.74 -2.07
N THR A 98 3.05 -22.51 -1.19
CA THR A 98 2.21 -23.64 -1.59
C THR A 98 1.02 -23.20 -2.42
N VAL A 99 0.29 -22.21 -1.93
CA VAL A 99 -0.92 -21.69 -2.59
C VAL A 99 -0.58 -20.98 -3.89
N MET A 100 0.54 -20.25 -3.95
CA MET A 100 1.04 -19.60 -5.16
C MET A 100 1.51 -20.58 -6.26
N SER A 101 1.55 -21.88 -6.00
CA SER A 101 1.73 -22.90 -7.05
C SER A 101 0.49 -23.08 -7.92
N GLU A 102 -0.66 -22.57 -7.48
CA GLU A 102 -1.92 -22.57 -8.22
C GLU A 102 -2.21 -21.18 -8.79
N PRO A 103 -2.31 -21.01 -10.12
CA PRO A 103 -2.64 -19.72 -10.72
C PRO A 103 -3.99 -19.18 -10.23
N GLY A 104 -4.05 -17.88 -9.92
CA GLY A 104 -5.27 -17.22 -9.46
C GLY A 104 -5.70 -17.56 -8.04
N ALA A 105 -4.85 -18.25 -7.27
CA ALA A 105 -5.09 -18.45 -5.85
C ALA A 105 -5.04 -17.13 -5.08
N THR A 106 -5.74 -17.09 -3.96
CA THR A 106 -5.87 -15.90 -3.12
C THR A 106 -5.48 -16.20 -1.68
N PHE A 107 -5.50 -15.16 -0.87
CA PHE A 107 -5.20 -15.32 0.55
C PHE A 107 -6.23 -16.20 1.31
N ILE A 108 -7.43 -16.39 0.76
CA ILE A 108 -8.42 -17.32 1.33
C ILE A 108 -7.88 -18.77 1.29
N GLU A 109 -7.25 -19.15 0.18
CA GLU A 109 -6.63 -20.46 0.06
C GLU A 109 -5.40 -20.61 0.98
N VAL A 110 -4.71 -19.53 1.32
CA VAL A 110 -3.61 -19.58 2.32
C VAL A 110 -4.14 -20.00 3.69
N VAL A 111 -5.27 -19.45 4.12
CA VAL A 111 -5.91 -19.87 5.37
C VAL A 111 -6.43 -21.29 5.26
N ARG A 112 -6.98 -21.66 4.11
CA ARG A 112 -7.49 -23.02 3.88
C ARG A 112 -6.38 -24.08 3.91
N VAL A 113 -5.21 -23.85 3.31
CA VAL A 113 -4.10 -24.80 3.32
C VAL A 113 -3.57 -25.09 4.73
N LEU A 114 -3.77 -24.15 5.66
CA LEU A 114 -3.40 -24.31 7.07
C LEU A 114 -4.41 -25.17 7.86
N THR A 115 -5.64 -25.31 7.38
CA THR A 115 -6.75 -25.98 8.10
C THR A 115 -7.29 -27.23 7.42
N ASP A 116 -7.05 -27.39 6.10
CA ASP A 116 -7.58 -28.49 5.29
C ASP A 116 -6.44 -29.38 4.74
N ALA A 117 -6.15 -30.47 5.44
CA ALA A 117 -5.11 -31.43 5.02
C ALA A 117 -5.39 -32.06 3.65
N LYS A 118 -6.67 -32.21 3.24
CA LYS A 118 -7.02 -32.74 1.91
C LYS A 118 -6.64 -31.74 0.82
N PHE A 119 -6.84 -30.47 1.08
CA PHE A 119 -6.44 -29.40 0.15
C PHE A 119 -4.91 -29.36 -0.01
N VAL A 120 -4.15 -29.58 1.06
CA VAL A 120 -2.68 -29.74 0.97
C VAL A 120 -2.33 -30.88 0.02
N GLN A 121 -2.96 -32.05 0.15
CA GLN A 121 -2.69 -33.21 -0.73
C GLN A 121 -3.01 -32.91 -2.20
N GLU A 122 -4.03 -32.12 -2.49
CA GLU A 122 -4.37 -31.68 -3.86
C GLU A 122 -3.29 -30.76 -4.46
N LEU A 123 -2.62 -29.93 -3.62
CA LEU A 123 -1.59 -28.99 -4.06
C LEU A 123 -0.17 -29.61 -4.14
N LEU A 124 0.13 -30.64 -3.35
CA LEU A 124 1.47 -31.26 -3.31
C LEU A 124 2.07 -31.61 -4.68
N PRO A 125 1.30 -32.16 -5.65
CA PRO A 125 1.83 -32.43 -7.00
C PRO A 125 2.22 -31.17 -7.79
N LYS A 126 1.65 -30.01 -7.46
CA LYS A 126 1.85 -28.73 -8.16
C LYS A 126 3.03 -27.95 -7.60
N ILE A 127 3.49 -28.27 -6.39
CA ILE A 127 4.62 -27.61 -5.74
C ILE A 127 5.91 -28.05 -6.45
N GLN A 128 6.61 -27.08 -7.03
CA GLN A 128 7.88 -27.32 -7.71
C GLN A 128 9.08 -27.29 -6.75
N ASP A 129 9.06 -26.39 -5.75
CA ASP A 129 10.14 -26.27 -4.76
C ASP A 129 10.14 -27.46 -3.80
N PRO A 130 11.23 -28.27 -3.79
CA PRO A 130 11.33 -29.44 -2.93
C PRO A 130 11.35 -29.08 -1.43
N MET A 131 11.81 -27.89 -1.04
CA MET A 131 11.83 -27.45 0.36
C MET A 131 10.43 -27.13 0.86
N VAL A 132 9.61 -26.45 0.05
CA VAL A 132 8.19 -26.19 0.35
C VAL A 132 7.41 -27.50 0.42
N LYS A 133 7.67 -28.43 -0.51
CA LYS A 133 7.04 -29.76 -0.49
C LYS A 133 7.39 -30.54 0.78
N ARG A 134 8.67 -30.52 1.17
CA ARG A 134 9.20 -31.22 2.34
C ARG A 134 8.65 -30.64 3.66
N TYR A 135 8.29 -29.36 3.70
CA TYR A 135 7.61 -28.77 4.85
C TYR A 135 6.32 -29.55 5.20
N TRP A 136 5.52 -29.90 4.20
CA TRP A 136 4.26 -30.63 4.40
C TRP A 136 4.46 -32.12 4.63
N THR A 137 5.35 -32.78 3.87
CA THR A 137 5.55 -34.22 3.92
C THR A 137 6.33 -34.71 5.14
N ASP A 138 7.28 -33.91 5.61
CA ASP A 138 8.19 -34.30 6.69
C ASP A 138 7.91 -33.50 7.97
N GLN A 139 8.02 -32.17 7.92
CA GLN A 139 7.97 -31.33 9.13
C GLN A 139 6.58 -31.33 9.77
N ILE A 140 5.55 -30.99 8.98
CA ILE A 140 4.17 -30.98 9.49
C ILE A 140 3.69 -32.40 9.77
N ALA A 141 4.01 -33.38 8.92
CA ALA A 141 3.58 -34.75 9.14
C ALA A 141 4.11 -35.37 10.45
N GLN A 142 5.33 -35.01 10.86
CA GLN A 142 5.97 -35.49 12.09
C GLN A 142 5.61 -34.66 13.34
N THR A 143 4.99 -33.48 13.19
CA THR A 143 4.57 -32.64 14.32
C THR A 143 3.32 -33.24 14.95
N SER A 144 3.24 -33.25 16.29
CA SER A 144 2.04 -33.73 16.99
C SER A 144 0.82 -32.87 16.64
N ASP A 145 -0.36 -33.48 16.58
CA ASP A 145 -1.60 -32.77 16.19
C ASP A 145 -1.93 -31.62 17.14
N PHE A 146 -1.57 -31.71 18.41
CA PHE A 146 -1.73 -30.63 19.38
C PHE A 146 -0.88 -29.41 19.00
N HIS A 147 0.41 -29.58 18.70
CA HIS A 147 1.28 -28.46 18.32
C HIS A 147 0.96 -27.89 16.94
N LYS A 148 0.46 -28.72 16.00
CA LYS A 148 -0.05 -28.24 14.72
C LYS A 148 -1.21 -27.29 14.94
N SER A 149 -2.24 -27.74 15.66
CA SER A 149 -3.45 -26.96 15.88
C SER A 149 -3.13 -25.64 16.57
N GLU A 150 -2.28 -25.62 17.60
CA GLU A 150 -1.89 -24.40 18.31
C GLU A 150 -1.27 -23.33 17.39
N VAL A 151 -0.31 -23.71 16.54
CA VAL A 151 0.35 -22.76 15.62
C VAL A 151 -0.60 -22.32 14.49
N LEU A 152 -1.32 -23.29 13.91
CA LEU A 152 -2.19 -23.01 12.77
C LEU A 152 -3.42 -22.19 13.18
N ASP A 153 -4.05 -22.54 14.31
CA ASP A 153 -5.19 -21.79 14.86
C ASP A 153 -4.78 -20.36 15.22
N TYR A 154 -3.57 -20.17 15.74
CA TYR A 154 -3.03 -18.84 16.02
C TYR A 154 -2.90 -18.01 14.73
N ILE A 155 -2.34 -18.57 13.64
CA ILE A 155 -2.23 -17.90 12.35
C ILE A 155 -3.62 -17.57 11.80
N VAL A 156 -4.50 -18.55 11.79
CA VAL A 156 -5.89 -18.40 11.30
C VAL A 156 -6.64 -17.32 12.06
N SER A 157 -6.45 -17.22 13.38
CA SER A 157 -7.11 -16.20 14.20
C SER A 157 -6.72 -14.76 13.81
N LYS A 158 -5.47 -14.55 13.37
CA LYS A 158 -4.98 -13.22 12.95
C LYS A 158 -5.54 -12.78 11.60
N PHE A 159 -5.67 -13.71 10.67
CA PHE A 159 -6.18 -13.43 9.33
C PHE A 159 -7.70 -13.60 9.20
N GLY A 160 -8.28 -14.44 10.06
CA GLY A 160 -9.69 -14.82 9.99
C GLY A 160 -10.65 -13.62 9.98
N ARG A 161 -10.32 -12.55 10.72
CA ARG A 161 -11.14 -11.34 10.75
C ARG A 161 -11.30 -10.69 9.36
N PHE A 162 -10.23 -10.63 8.54
CA PHE A 162 -10.30 -10.04 7.20
C PHE A 162 -11.04 -10.92 6.20
N ILE A 163 -11.06 -12.24 6.43
CA ILE A 163 -11.80 -13.20 5.62
C ILE A 163 -13.27 -13.28 6.04
N THR A 164 -13.58 -13.10 7.33
CA THR A 164 -14.96 -13.09 7.82
C THR A 164 -15.67 -11.78 7.53
N ASP A 165 -14.94 -10.66 7.45
CA ASP A 165 -15.46 -9.39 6.96
C ASP A 165 -15.83 -9.52 5.48
N LYS A 166 -17.12 -9.37 5.15
CA LYS A 166 -17.64 -9.56 3.80
C LYS A 166 -17.05 -8.57 2.79
N MET A 167 -16.88 -7.30 3.18
CA MET A 167 -16.27 -6.27 2.35
C MET A 167 -14.84 -6.64 2.02
N MET A 168 -14.03 -6.94 3.03
CA MET A 168 -12.63 -7.31 2.86
C MET A 168 -12.48 -8.60 2.03
N ARG A 169 -13.27 -9.63 2.36
CA ARG A 169 -13.25 -10.90 1.61
C ARG A 169 -13.53 -10.71 0.12
N ASN A 170 -14.49 -9.84 -0.23
CA ASN A 170 -14.83 -9.55 -1.62
C ASN A 170 -13.74 -8.77 -2.36
N ILE A 171 -12.86 -8.07 -1.64
CA ILE A 171 -11.69 -7.40 -2.21
C ILE A 171 -10.52 -8.38 -2.36
N ILE A 172 -10.07 -9.02 -1.26
CA ILE A 172 -8.86 -9.85 -1.25
C ILE A 172 -9.08 -11.27 -1.76
N GLY A 173 -10.31 -11.69 -1.93
CA GLY A 173 -10.69 -13.02 -2.42
C GLY A 173 -10.85 -13.12 -3.93
N GLN A 174 -10.59 -12.06 -4.69
CA GLN A 174 -10.58 -12.11 -6.16
C GLN A 174 -9.28 -12.69 -6.67
N SER A 175 -9.35 -13.57 -7.68
CA SER A 175 -8.20 -14.27 -8.26
C SER A 175 -7.19 -13.35 -8.95
N GLU A 176 -7.65 -12.18 -9.37
CA GLU A 176 -6.84 -11.16 -10.04
C GLU A 176 -7.14 -9.81 -9.43
N SER A 177 -6.12 -8.96 -9.36
CA SER A 177 -6.32 -7.54 -9.03
C SER A 177 -7.12 -6.85 -10.14
N ALA A 178 -7.93 -5.85 -9.78
CA ALA A 178 -8.83 -5.17 -10.72
C ALA A 178 -8.08 -4.39 -11.82
N PHE A 179 -6.81 -4.11 -11.60
CA PHE A 179 -5.92 -3.41 -12.53
C PHE A 179 -4.48 -3.84 -12.29
N ASP A 180 -3.68 -3.76 -13.36
CA ASP A 180 -2.24 -4.00 -13.30
C ASP A 180 -1.51 -2.73 -12.85
N PHE A 181 -0.84 -2.78 -11.71
CA PHE A 181 -0.09 -1.64 -11.14
C PHE A 181 1.06 -1.18 -12.04
N ARG A 182 1.70 -2.12 -12.78
CA ARG A 182 2.74 -1.80 -13.74
C ARG A 182 2.15 -0.98 -14.90
N GLN A 183 1.06 -1.44 -15.47
CA GLN A 183 0.38 -0.74 -16.56
C GLN A 183 -0.14 0.64 -16.11
N VAL A 184 -0.65 0.76 -14.88
CA VAL A 184 -1.05 2.05 -14.29
C VAL A 184 0.10 3.05 -14.32
N MET A 185 1.32 2.62 -14.00
CA MET A 185 2.51 3.48 -14.03
C MET A 185 2.94 3.82 -15.45
N ASP A 186 3.05 2.83 -16.32
CA ASP A 186 3.55 2.98 -17.68
C ASP A 186 2.61 3.82 -18.55
N ASP A 187 1.30 3.67 -18.38
CA ASP A 187 0.28 4.50 -19.05
C ASP A 187 0.12 5.89 -18.40
N GLY A 188 0.70 6.11 -17.23
CA GLY A 188 0.58 7.37 -16.46
C GLY A 188 -0.86 7.63 -16.03
N LYS A 189 -1.56 6.60 -15.57
CA LYS A 189 -2.92 6.69 -15.03
C LYS A 189 -2.96 7.45 -13.70
N ILE A 190 -4.18 7.75 -13.25
CA ILE A 190 -4.46 8.42 -11.99
C ILE A 190 -5.15 7.40 -11.09
N LEU A 191 -4.42 6.83 -10.13
CA LEU A 191 -4.92 5.86 -9.17
C LEU A 191 -5.24 6.58 -7.85
N LEU A 192 -6.51 6.75 -7.56
CA LEU A 192 -7.01 7.37 -6.34
C LEU A 192 -7.55 6.28 -5.41
N ILE A 193 -6.93 6.12 -4.25
CA ILE A 193 -7.22 5.05 -3.29
C ILE A 193 -7.82 5.67 -2.03
N ASN A 194 -9.11 5.43 -1.82
CA ASN A 194 -9.84 5.93 -0.66
C ASN A 194 -9.83 4.88 0.47
N LEU A 195 -8.98 5.06 1.45
CA LEU A 195 -8.90 4.22 2.64
C LEU A 195 -9.46 4.94 3.89
N ALA A 196 -10.46 5.80 3.71
CA ALA A 196 -11.03 6.61 4.79
C ALA A 196 -11.39 5.77 6.02
N LYS A 197 -10.64 5.94 7.10
CA LYS A 197 -10.76 5.19 8.36
C LYS A 197 -12.17 5.27 8.95
N GLY A 198 -12.83 6.40 8.79
CA GLY A 198 -14.22 6.61 9.24
C GLY A 198 -15.26 5.77 8.50
N ARG A 199 -14.95 5.28 7.30
CA ARG A 199 -15.85 4.48 6.45
C ARG A 199 -15.59 2.98 6.56
N ILE A 200 -14.33 2.57 6.52
CA ILE A 200 -13.96 1.14 6.46
C ILE A 200 -13.33 0.61 7.76
N GLY A 201 -13.10 1.48 8.75
CA GLY A 201 -12.42 1.15 9.99
C GLY A 201 -10.90 1.25 9.88
N GLU A 202 -10.24 1.54 11.00
CA GLU A 202 -8.80 1.79 11.05
C GLU A 202 -7.97 0.57 10.64
N GLU A 203 -8.34 -0.62 11.11
CA GLU A 203 -7.59 -1.84 10.82
C GLU A 203 -7.74 -2.30 9.36
N ASN A 204 -8.93 -2.16 8.75
CA ASN A 204 -9.12 -2.46 7.33
C ASN A 204 -8.34 -1.46 6.45
N SER A 205 -8.35 -0.18 6.84
CA SER A 205 -7.56 0.88 6.19
C SER A 205 -6.06 0.56 6.22
N ALA A 206 -5.53 0.25 7.41
CA ALA A 206 -4.12 -0.13 7.58
C ALA A 206 -3.78 -1.39 6.79
N PHE A 207 -4.61 -2.43 6.86
CA PHE A 207 -4.40 -3.69 6.16
C PHE A 207 -4.32 -3.49 4.64
N LEU A 208 -5.28 -2.77 4.03
CA LEU A 208 -5.27 -2.49 2.59
C LEU A 208 -4.06 -1.65 2.17
N GLY A 209 -3.72 -0.62 2.94
CA GLY A 209 -2.55 0.21 2.63
C GLY A 209 -1.23 -0.57 2.71
N LEU A 210 -1.10 -1.47 3.69
CA LEU A 210 0.06 -2.36 3.85
C LEU A 210 0.18 -3.42 2.74
N ILE A 211 -0.89 -3.70 1.98
CA ILE A 211 -0.85 -4.53 0.77
C ILE A 211 -0.51 -3.68 -0.46
N LEU A 212 -1.11 -2.51 -0.58
CA LEU A 212 -1.01 -1.65 -1.77
C LEU A 212 0.41 -1.14 -1.99
N ILE A 213 1.10 -0.71 -0.93
CA ILE A 213 2.45 -0.15 -1.04
C ILE A 213 3.47 -1.17 -1.59
N PRO A 214 3.58 -2.41 -1.07
CA PRO A 214 4.45 -3.42 -1.67
C PRO A 214 4.08 -3.76 -3.13
N LYS A 215 2.78 -3.80 -3.48
CA LYS A 215 2.36 -4.04 -4.87
C LYS A 215 2.84 -2.92 -5.81
N ILE A 216 2.74 -1.66 -5.38
CA ILE A 216 3.25 -0.51 -6.13
C ILE A 216 4.77 -0.62 -6.29
N LEU A 217 5.49 -1.03 -5.24
CA LEU A 217 6.93 -1.23 -5.31
C LEU A 217 7.32 -2.35 -6.28
N ILE A 218 6.67 -3.51 -6.20
CA ILE A 218 6.91 -4.63 -7.13
C ILE A 218 6.70 -4.17 -8.58
N ALA A 219 5.63 -3.42 -8.82
CA ALA A 219 5.32 -2.87 -10.13
C ALA A 219 6.41 -1.89 -10.60
N ALA A 220 6.90 -1.01 -9.73
CA ALA A 220 8.01 -0.11 -10.05
C ALA A 220 9.29 -0.89 -10.37
N MET A 221 9.67 -1.85 -9.52
CA MET A 221 10.87 -2.68 -9.72
C MET A 221 10.80 -3.51 -11.01
N SER A 222 9.63 -3.97 -11.40
CA SER A 222 9.46 -4.73 -12.64
C SER A 222 9.78 -3.92 -13.90
N ARG A 223 9.85 -2.58 -13.80
CA ARG A 223 10.21 -1.66 -14.91
C ARG A 223 11.69 -1.70 -15.29
N GLN A 224 12.50 -2.53 -14.63
CA GLN A 224 13.91 -2.75 -15.00
C GLN A 224 14.10 -3.33 -16.41
N ASP A 225 13.07 -3.91 -17.01
CA ASP A 225 13.05 -4.40 -18.40
C ASP A 225 12.91 -3.26 -19.43
N ILE A 226 12.61 -2.03 -19.01
CA ILE A 226 12.59 -0.82 -19.84
C ILE A 226 13.84 0.01 -19.55
N PRO A 227 14.54 0.56 -20.58
CA PRO A 227 15.63 1.51 -20.38
C PRO A 227 15.21 2.66 -19.45
N GLU A 228 16.11 3.11 -18.57
CA GLU A 228 15.77 4.14 -17.58
C GLU A 228 15.22 5.42 -18.21
N ALA A 229 15.79 5.86 -19.33
CA ALA A 229 15.35 7.06 -20.05
C ALA A 229 13.94 6.96 -20.66
N GLU A 230 13.41 5.76 -20.81
CA GLU A 230 12.06 5.51 -21.36
C GLU A 230 11.02 5.29 -20.27
N ARG A 231 11.45 5.15 -18.99
CA ARG A 231 10.53 5.01 -17.87
C ARG A 231 9.81 6.31 -17.62
N ARG A 232 8.49 6.28 -17.61
CA ARG A 232 7.66 7.44 -17.29
C ARG A 232 7.67 7.71 -15.80
N ASP A 233 7.82 8.99 -15.40
CA ASP A 233 7.68 9.40 -14.02
C ASP A 233 6.29 9.08 -13.47
N PHE A 234 6.25 8.48 -12.29
CA PHE A 234 5.03 8.18 -11.57
C PHE A 234 5.13 8.68 -10.13
N ASN A 235 4.14 9.45 -9.68
CA ASN A 235 4.17 10.10 -8.37
C ASN A 235 3.27 9.36 -7.39
N LEU A 236 3.86 8.78 -6.35
CA LEU A 236 3.15 8.12 -5.25
C LEU A 236 3.03 9.10 -4.08
N TYR A 237 1.81 9.51 -3.79
CA TYR A 237 1.44 10.32 -2.63
C TYR A 237 0.86 9.41 -1.55
N VAL A 238 1.42 9.46 -0.34
CA VAL A 238 0.92 8.69 0.81
C VAL A 238 0.69 9.65 1.97
N ASP A 239 -0.58 9.87 2.29
CA ASP A 239 -0.95 10.64 3.46
C ASP A 239 -0.95 9.75 4.71
N GLU A 240 -0.60 10.32 5.88
CA GLU A 240 -0.44 9.59 7.15
C GLU A 240 0.43 8.33 6.97
N PHE A 241 1.57 8.45 6.28
CA PHE A 241 2.37 7.32 5.83
C PHE A 241 2.85 6.41 6.97
N GLN A 242 2.94 6.90 8.21
CA GLN A 242 3.30 6.10 9.38
C GLN A 242 2.34 4.91 9.61
N ASN A 243 1.10 4.99 9.10
CA ASN A 243 0.15 3.88 9.20
C ASN A 243 0.52 2.71 8.28
N PHE A 244 1.26 2.99 7.20
CA PHE A 244 1.59 2.06 6.12
C PHE A 244 3.08 1.76 6.02
N ALA A 245 3.91 2.45 6.80
CA ALA A 245 5.36 2.30 6.77
C ALA A 245 5.78 0.97 7.43
N THR A 246 6.48 0.16 6.65
CA THR A 246 7.14 -1.09 7.05
C THR A 246 8.63 -1.00 6.72
N PRO A 247 9.48 -1.94 7.17
CA PRO A 247 10.89 -1.98 6.73
C PRO A 247 11.06 -2.02 5.20
N ASP A 248 10.12 -2.66 4.48
CA ASP A 248 10.13 -2.65 3.00
C ASP A 248 10.02 -1.22 2.44
N PHE A 249 9.32 -0.32 3.16
CA PHE A 249 9.20 1.08 2.78
C PHE A 249 10.56 1.81 2.79
N ALA A 250 11.46 1.45 3.71
CA ALA A 250 12.83 1.99 3.73
C ALA A 250 13.60 1.60 2.45
N THR A 251 13.39 0.39 1.95
CA THR A 251 13.95 -0.07 0.67
C THR A 251 13.38 0.73 -0.50
N ILE A 252 12.07 1.02 -0.50
CA ILE A 252 11.45 1.88 -1.52
C ILE A 252 12.15 3.23 -1.59
N LEU A 253 12.34 3.88 -0.45
CA LEU A 253 12.96 5.21 -0.38
C LEU A 253 14.35 5.25 -1.01
N SER A 254 15.15 4.20 -0.82
CA SER A 254 16.51 4.14 -1.34
C SER A 254 16.58 3.79 -2.83
N GLU A 255 15.61 3.04 -3.36
CA GLU A 255 15.67 2.46 -4.70
C GLU A 255 14.67 3.03 -5.71
N ALA A 256 13.59 3.64 -5.26
CA ALA A 256 12.46 4.06 -6.09
C ALA A 256 12.85 5.00 -7.24
N ARG A 257 13.86 5.87 -7.01
CA ARG A 257 14.33 6.86 -7.99
C ARG A 257 14.75 6.21 -9.32
N LYS A 258 15.49 5.10 -9.27
CA LYS A 258 15.98 4.40 -10.49
C LYS A 258 14.84 3.80 -11.33
N TYR A 259 13.66 3.62 -10.72
CA TYR A 259 12.47 3.12 -11.40
C TYR A 259 11.49 4.23 -11.78
N HIS A 260 11.88 5.50 -11.64
CA HIS A 260 11.03 6.67 -11.87
C HIS A 260 9.74 6.65 -11.03
N LEU A 261 9.83 6.13 -9.81
CA LEU A 261 8.80 6.24 -8.79
C LEU A 261 9.17 7.37 -7.82
N ASN A 262 8.49 8.49 -7.92
CA ASN A 262 8.67 9.63 -7.01
C ASN A 262 7.75 9.45 -5.80
N LEU A 263 8.33 9.46 -4.61
CA LEU A 263 7.59 9.26 -3.37
C LEU A 263 7.38 10.58 -2.64
N ILE A 264 6.13 10.91 -2.37
CA ILE A 264 5.71 12.08 -1.61
C ILE A 264 4.91 11.58 -0.39
N VAL A 265 5.46 11.75 0.80
CA VAL A 265 4.85 11.30 2.05
C VAL A 265 4.49 12.45 2.95
N ALA A 266 3.40 12.32 3.68
CA ALA A 266 2.98 13.26 4.70
C ALA A 266 2.68 12.53 6.01
N ASN A 267 3.01 13.17 7.13
CA ASN A 267 2.68 12.69 8.47
C ASN A 267 2.49 13.88 9.43
N GLN A 268 1.80 13.64 10.54
CA GLN A 268 1.54 14.69 11.54
C GLN A 268 2.60 14.72 12.64
N PHE A 269 3.13 13.57 13.06
CA PHE A 269 4.07 13.46 14.17
C PHE A 269 5.22 12.51 13.83
N ILE A 270 6.45 13.01 13.90
CA ILE A 270 7.67 12.21 13.63
C ILE A 270 7.80 11.07 14.64
N GLY A 271 7.38 11.28 15.88
CA GLY A 271 7.43 10.27 16.94
C GLY A 271 6.56 9.01 16.70
N GLN A 272 5.66 9.04 15.72
CA GLN A 272 4.86 7.87 15.31
C GLN A 272 5.55 6.98 14.28
N ILE A 273 6.70 7.42 13.75
CA ILE A 273 7.45 6.69 12.73
C ILE A 273 8.48 5.81 13.43
N ASP A 274 8.51 4.52 13.06
CA ASP A 274 9.54 3.61 13.55
C ASP A 274 10.95 4.14 13.21
N GLU A 275 11.92 3.97 14.11
CA GLU A 275 13.28 4.53 13.97
C GLU A 275 13.97 4.14 12.67
N GLU A 276 13.83 2.89 12.23
CA GLU A 276 14.40 2.41 10.97
C GLU A 276 13.83 3.17 9.77
N VAL A 277 12.51 3.35 9.72
CA VAL A 277 11.82 4.09 8.67
C VAL A 277 12.15 5.58 8.74
N LYS A 278 12.19 6.15 9.95
CA LYS A 278 12.58 7.55 10.17
C LYS A 278 13.97 7.83 9.61
N ASN A 279 14.95 7.02 9.96
CA ASN A 279 16.31 7.17 9.45
C ASN A 279 16.38 7.04 7.92
N ALA A 280 15.61 6.12 7.34
CA ALA A 280 15.54 5.97 5.89
C ALA A 280 14.87 7.18 5.22
N VAL A 281 13.80 7.74 5.79
CA VAL A 281 13.13 8.94 5.26
C VAL A 281 14.10 10.11 5.26
N PHE A 282 14.63 10.50 6.41
CA PHE A 282 15.49 11.69 6.54
C PHE A 282 16.85 11.53 5.84
N GLY A 283 17.32 10.31 5.65
CA GLY A 283 18.55 10.02 4.90
C GLY A 283 18.40 10.06 3.37
N ASN A 284 17.18 9.96 2.83
CA ASN A 284 16.96 9.81 1.38
C ASN A 284 16.07 10.91 0.77
N VAL A 285 15.33 11.69 1.56
CA VAL A 285 14.47 12.74 1.00
C VAL A 285 15.28 13.92 0.48
N GLY A 286 15.03 14.31 -0.77
CA GLY A 286 15.64 15.50 -1.37
C GLY A 286 14.92 16.80 -1.00
N THR A 287 13.65 16.74 -0.64
CA THR A 287 12.85 17.89 -0.24
C THR A 287 12.11 17.61 1.05
N LEU A 288 12.25 18.49 2.02
CA LEU A 288 11.57 18.46 3.30
C LEU A 288 10.78 19.76 3.45
N ALA A 289 9.46 19.64 3.68
CA ALA A 289 8.58 20.77 3.95
C ALA A 289 7.97 20.61 5.34
N SER A 290 8.15 21.59 6.22
CA SER A 290 7.61 21.59 7.58
C SER A 290 6.62 22.73 7.76
N PHE A 291 5.39 22.38 8.13
CA PHE A 291 4.42 23.31 8.68
C PHE A 291 4.69 23.51 10.17
N ARG A 292 3.78 24.21 10.86
CA ARG A 292 3.89 24.35 12.32
C ARG A 292 3.81 22.98 13.01
N VAL A 293 4.80 22.69 13.83
CA VAL A 293 4.95 21.43 14.57
C VAL A 293 5.01 21.64 16.07
N GLY A 294 4.83 20.59 16.86
CA GLY A 294 5.04 20.60 18.30
C GLY A 294 6.53 20.63 18.68
N VAL A 295 6.82 20.92 19.95
CA VAL A 295 8.19 21.10 20.47
C VAL A 295 9.09 19.87 20.21
N GLN A 296 8.57 18.66 20.40
CA GLN A 296 9.36 17.44 20.18
C GLN A 296 9.83 17.29 18.74
N ASP A 297 8.93 17.50 17.78
CA ASP A 297 9.25 17.44 16.36
C ASP A 297 10.12 18.63 15.95
N ALA A 298 9.88 19.83 16.48
CA ALA A 298 10.71 21.01 16.24
C ALA A 298 12.16 20.80 16.73
N ASN A 299 12.35 20.16 17.88
CA ASN A 299 13.67 19.82 18.39
C ASN A 299 14.44 18.87 17.45
N PHE A 300 13.76 17.91 16.82
CA PHE A 300 14.36 17.05 15.83
C PHE A 300 14.64 17.81 14.52
N LEU A 301 13.64 18.53 14.00
CA LEU A 301 13.70 19.18 12.69
C LEU A 301 14.64 20.39 12.64
N GLN A 302 14.91 21.07 13.78
CA GLN A 302 15.84 22.20 13.78
C GLN A 302 17.23 21.85 13.20
N HIS A 303 17.67 20.60 13.36
CA HIS A 303 18.95 20.16 12.81
C HIS A 303 18.93 20.09 11.26
N GLU A 304 17.76 19.82 10.68
CA GLU A 304 17.56 19.80 9.23
C GLU A 304 17.47 21.20 8.62
N PHE A 305 16.94 22.16 9.38
CA PHE A 305 16.71 23.55 8.91
C PHE A 305 17.78 24.54 9.39
N SER A 306 18.75 24.09 10.22
CA SER A 306 19.87 24.92 10.68
C SER A 306 20.78 25.33 9.52
N PRO A 307 21.40 26.56 9.58
CA PRO A 307 21.24 27.58 10.63
C PRO A 307 20.08 28.57 10.36
N THR A 308 19.27 28.36 9.31
CA THR A 308 18.30 29.35 8.83
C THR A 308 17.09 29.47 9.76
N PHE A 309 16.58 28.35 10.27
CA PHE A 309 15.40 28.32 11.14
C PHE A 309 15.71 27.55 12.43
N SER A 310 15.24 28.12 13.55
CA SER A 310 15.38 27.55 14.90
C SER A 310 14.15 26.72 15.30
N GLU A 311 14.24 26.03 16.46
CA GLU A 311 13.11 25.36 17.09
C GLU A 311 11.93 26.31 17.32
N SER A 312 12.22 27.57 17.74
CA SER A 312 11.18 28.60 17.94
C SER A 312 10.47 28.95 16.65
N ASP A 313 11.20 29.04 15.53
CA ASP A 313 10.59 29.34 14.22
C ASP A 313 9.65 28.22 13.79
N LEU A 314 10.08 26.94 13.94
CA LEU A 314 9.29 25.75 13.59
C LEU A 314 7.98 25.60 14.40
N THR A 315 8.00 26.02 15.67
CA THR A 315 6.80 26.00 16.53
C THR A 315 5.85 27.17 16.28
N ASN A 316 6.30 28.24 15.62
CA ASN A 316 5.54 29.46 15.38
C ASN A 316 5.28 29.73 13.90
N VAL A 317 5.38 28.73 13.02
CA VAL A 317 5.07 28.90 11.59
C VAL A 317 3.65 29.45 11.42
N GLU A 318 3.50 30.51 10.64
CA GLU A 318 2.22 31.11 10.35
C GLU A 318 1.29 30.20 9.55
N ARG A 319 -0.01 30.45 9.65
CA ARG A 319 -1.01 29.70 8.89
C ARG A 319 -0.76 29.86 7.38
N TYR A 320 -0.81 28.77 6.63
CA TYR A 320 -0.51 28.68 5.19
C TYR A 320 0.94 28.98 4.80
N HIS A 321 1.86 29.02 5.78
CA HIS A 321 3.29 29.06 5.51
C HIS A 321 3.94 27.71 5.81
N THR A 322 5.07 27.45 5.17
CA THR A 322 5.90 26.28 5.40
C THR A 322 7.37 26.65 5.26
N PHE A 323 8.24 25.96 6.00
CA PHE A 323 9.68 26.00 5.76
C PHE A 323 10.06 24.85 4.85
N VAL A 324 10.91 25.12 3.88
CA VAL A 324 11.32 24.16 2.86
C VAL A 324 12.84 24.06 2.84
N LYS A 325 13.35 22.84 2.88
CA LYS A 325 14.71 22.47 2.54
C LYS A 325 14.65 21.59 1.30
N THR A 326 15.43 21.93 0.27
CA THR A 326 15.36 21.21 -1.01
C THR A 326 16.71 21.17 -1.71
N ILE A 327 16.81 20.30 -2.69
CA ILE A 327 17.96 20.17 -3.59
C ILE A 327 17.49 20.58 -4.99
N VAL A 328 18.19 21.50 -5.63
CA VAL A 328 17.93 21.93 -7.01
C VAL A 328 19.19 21.69 -7.82
N ASP A 329 19.05 21.04 -8.97
CA ASP A 329 20.17 20.67 -9.86
C ASP A 329 21.34 19.93 -9.15
N ASN A 330 20.97 19.03 -8.22
CA ASN A 330 21.87 18.30 -7.31
C ASN A 330 22.66 19.19 -6.31
N GLU A 331 22.31 20.45 -6.15
CA GLU A 331 22.91 21.33 -5.15
C GLU A 331 21.92 21.63 -4.01
N PRO A 332 22.35 21.50 -2.74
CA PRO A 332 21.52 21.86 -1.61
C PRO A 332 21.24 23.36 -1.58
N MET A 333 19.96 23.72 -1.48
CA MET A 333 19.55 25.11 -1.29
C MET A 333 19.45 25.45 0.20
N PRO A 334 19.85 26.68 0.61
CA PRO A 334 19.53 27.13 1.97
C PRO A 334 18.03 27.04 2.24
N PRO A 335 17.63 26.59 3.44
CA PRO A 335 16.20 26.53 3.78
C PRO A 335 15.53 27.91 3.64
N PHE A 336 14.28 27.92 3.18
CA PHE A 336 13.50 29.12 2.96
C PHE A 336 12.05 28.96 3.40
N SER A 337 11.34 30.06 3.63
CA SER A 337 9.90 30.03 3.88
C SER A 337 9.13 30.17 2.57
N MET A 338 7.97 29.53 2.50
CA MET A 338 7.08 29.60 1.36
C MET A 338 5.64 29.90 1.83
N ASP A 339 5.02 30.89 1.20
CA ASP A 339 3.61 31.23 1.36
C ASP A 339 2.77 30.33 0.43
N LEU A 340 1.82 29.61 1.01
CA LEU A 340 0.89 28.72 0.32
C LEU A 340 -0.53 29.28 0.27
N THR A 341 -0.70 30.59 0.55
CA THR A 341 -2.00 31.25 0.46
C THR A 341 -2.57 31.12 -0.95
N ARG A 342 -3.80 30.69 -1.05
CA ARG A 342 -4.51 30.44 -2.32
C ARG A 342 -5.83 31.20 -2.36
N ASP A 343 -6.25 31.59 -3.55
CA ASP A 343 -7.61 32.07 -3.78
C ASP A 343 -8.59 30.89 -3.81
N ILE A 344 -9.14 30.56 -2.64
CA ILE A 344 -10.07 29.45 -2.46
C ILE A 344 -11.34 29.63 -3.29
N ASP A 345 -11.80 30.87 -3.49
CA ASP A 345 -13.03 31.12 -4.26
C ASP A 345 -12.80 30.97 -5.75
N ALA A 346 -11.63 31.32 -6.26
CA ALA A 346 -11.23 31.02 -7.63
C ALA A 346 -11.08 29.50 -7.85
N GLU A 347 -10.48 28.79 -6.90
CA GLU A 347 -10.37 27.33 -6.98
C GLU A 347 -11.75 26.66 -6.98
N ARG A 348 -12.65 27.03 -6.08
CA ARG A 348 -14.01 26.45 -6.02
C ARG A 348 -14.79 26.57 -7.35
N LYS A 349 -14.55 27.59 -8.14
CA LYS A 349 -15.17 27.77 -9.46
C LYS A 349 -14.70 26.71 -10.49
N LEU A 350 -13.58 26.07 -10.25
CA LEU A 350 -13.04 25.00 -11.10
C LEU A 350 -13.59 23.62 -10.74
N ALA A 351 -14.28 23.48 -9.61
CA ALA A 351 -14.84 22.22 -9.17
C ALA A 351 -15.99 21.77 -10.10
N ASN A 352 -15.95 20.49 -10.48
CA ASN A 352 -16.99 19.88 -11.31
C ASN A 352 -17.55 18.59 -10.66
N PRO A 353 -18.50 18.71 -9.70
CA PRO A 353 -19.07 17.56 -9.01
C PRO A 353 -19.76 16.56 -9.96
N LYS A 354 -20.33 17.04 -11.08
CA LYS A 354 -20.96 16.16 -12.08
C LYS A 354 -19.94 15.26 -12.75
N LEU A 355 -18.79 15.81 -13.10
CA LEU A 355 -17.69 15.04 -13.69
C LEU A 355 -17.13 14.02 -12.68
N ALA A 356 -16.97 14.42 -11.41
CA ALA A 356 -16.54 13.53 -10.34
C ALA A 356 -17.45 12.29 -10.23
N GLU A 357 -18.77 12.48 -10.23
CA GLU A 357 -19.73 11.37 -10.21
C GLU A 357 -19.67 10.49 -11.47
N MET A 358 -19.41 11.08 -12.63
CA MET A 358 -19.21 10.32 -13.87
C MET A 358 -17.93 9.49 -13.80
N ILE A 359 -16.83 10.04 -13.31
CA ILE A 359 -15.55 9.35 -13.12
C ILE A 359 -15.72 8.15 -12.18
N LYS A 360 -16.38 8.33 -11.02
CA LYS A 360 -16.67 7.23 -10.09
C LYS A 360 -17.46 6.11 -10.77
N LYS A 361 -18.53 6.45 -11.50
CA LYS A 361 -19.34 5.46 -12.23
C LYS A 361 -18.54 4.73 -13.30
N LEU A 362 -17.72 5.44 -14.06
CA LEU A 362 -16.89 4.85 -15.11
C LEU A 362 -15.87 3.88 -14.51
N SER A 363 -15.13 4.33 -13.49
CA SER A 363 -14.15 3.51 -12.78
C SER A 363 -14.78 2.26 -12.17
N ARG A 364 -15.92 2.41 -11.49
CA ARG A 364 -16.71 1.32 -10.91
C ARG A 364 -17.14 0.28 -11.95
N LEU A 365 -17.61 0.71 -13.11
CA LEU A 365 -18.04 -0.20 -14.18
C LEU A 365 -16.87 -0.91 -14.84
N LYS A 366 -15.75 -0.23 -15.01
CA LYS A 366 -14.56 -0.75 -15.69
C LYS A 366 -13.78 -1.74 -14.82
N TYR A 367 -13.65 -1.48 -13.53
CA TYR A 367 -12.76 -2.20 -12.63
C TYR A 367 -13.48 -3.03 -11.56
N GLY A 368 -14.71 -2.69 -11.20
CA GLY A 368 -15.47 -3.42 -10.18
C GLY A 368 -16.25 -4.61 -10.75
N LYS A 369 -16.28 -5.74 -10.03
CA LYS A 369 -17.07 -6.94 -10.35
C LYS A 369 -18.41 -6.93 -9.61
N ASP A 370 -19.45 -7.49 -10.24
CA ASP A 370 -20.75 -7.67 -9.57
C ASP A 370 -20.60 -8.59 -8.34
N LYS A 371 -21.10 -8.13 -7.18
CA LYS A 371 -20.94 -8.84 -5.91
C LYS A 371 -21.53 -10.25 -5.92
N ASN A 372 -22.68 -10.46 -6.60
CA ASN A 372 -23.36 -11.75 -6.58
C ASN A 372 -22.57 -12.79 -7.38
N ILE A 373 -21.99 -12.40 -8.51
CA ILE A 373 -21.11 -13.24 -9.29
C ILE A 373 -19.86 -13.57 -8.48
N LEU A 374 -19.26 -12.55 -7.89
CA LEU A 374 -18.04 -12.67 -7.10
C LEU A 374 -18.20 -13.59 -5.88
N GLU A 375 -19.28 -13.43 -5.13
CA GLU A 375 -19.55 -14.26 -3.95
C GLU A 375 -19.71 -15.74 -4.31
N VAL A 376 -20.33 -16.03 -5.46
CA VAL A 376 -20.41 -17.40 -5.98
C VAL A 376 -19.03 -17.93 -6.38
N GLU A 377 -18.19 -17.13 -7.03
CA GLU A 377 -16.84 -17.52 -7.41
C GLU A 377 -15.98 -17.80 -6.17
N ILE A 378 -15.99 -16.90 -5.19
CA ILE A 378 -15.26 -17.07 -3.92
C ILE A 378 -15.76 -18.30 -3.17
N GLY A 379 -17.08 -18.49 -3.03
CA GLY A 379 -17.67 -19.61 -2.32
C GLY A 379 -17.28 -20.96 -2.94
N LYS A 380 -17.31 -21.09 -4.26
CA LYS A 380 -16.89 -22.31 -4.97
C LYS A 380 -15.41 -22.61 -4.72
N ARG A 381 -14.55 -21.60 -4.77
CA ARG A 381 -13.10 -21.79 -4.62
C ARG A 381 -12.69 -22.04 -3.18
N ALA A 382 -13.27 -21.33 -2.24
CA ALA A 382 -13.06 -21.55 -0.81
C ALA A 382 -13.76 -22.81 -0.28
N ARG A 383 -14.65 -23.45 -1.08
CA ARG A 383 -15.55 -24.55 -0.66
C ARG A 383 -16.36 -24.19 0.60
N LEU A 384 -16.86 -22.95 0.64
CA LEU A 384 -17.75 -22.44 1.68
C LEU A 384 -19.21 -22.83 1.38
#